data_ad720c7b52489d0f25a588810fdc1f9f
#
_entry.id   ad720c7b52489d0f25a588810fdc1f9f
#
_cell.length_a   1.000
_cell.length_b   1.000
_cell.length_c   1.000
_cell.angle_alpha   90.00
_cell.angle_beta   90.00
_cell.angle_gamma   90.00
#
_symmetry.space_group_name_H-M   'P 1'
#
loop_
_entity.id
_entity.type
_entity.pdbx_description
1 polymer ?
#
loop_
_entity_poly.entity_id
_entity_poly.type
_entity_poly.pdbx_seq_one_letter_code
_entity_poly.pdbx_strand_id
1 'polypeptide(L)'
;MKCAMELMVTATVKAEENARIEAERIRRAKEIKRKITAEFCEKLGAQLEDKAQRGVKPEIEFRCDRWGHPLTAATRQYADRRTSYIPDGSSLDLEFLVEWFDKYCFTVSSKEFHFWRYYYGEVPGLIITISPSPACLQ
;
A
#
# COMPACT_ATOMS: atom_id res chain seq x y z
N MET A 1 40.08 11.84 -29.93
CA MET A 1 38.66 11.44 -29.87
C MET A 1 38.51 10.04 -30.48
N LYS A 2 37.71 9.17 -29.86
CA LYS A 2 37.41 7.85 -30.37
C LYS A 2 36.52 7.92 -31.64
N CYS A 3 36.61 6.92 -32.51
CA CYS A 3 35.78 6.88 -33.72
C CYS A 3 34.29 6.58 -33.37
N ALA A 4 33.42 6.88 -34.33
CA ALA A 4 31.97 6.69 -34.13
C ALA A 4 31.58 5.25 -33.74
N MET A 5 32.23 4.25 -34.32
CA MET A 5 31.98 2.83 -34.01
C MET A 5 32.34 2.49 -32.58
N GLU A 6 33.48 2.96 -32.08
CA GLU A 6 33.89 2.78 -30.68
C GLU A 6 32.93 3.46 -29.71
N LEU A 7 32.47 4.67 -30.06
CA LEU A 7 31.48 5.38 -29.26
C LEU A 7 30.13 4.66 -29.22
N MET A 8 29.72 4.06 -30.34
CA MET A 8 28.49 3.25 -30.40
C MET A 8 28.57 2.02 -29.52
N VAL A 9 29.72 1.31 -29.54
CA VAL A 9 29.93 0.16 -28.64
C VAL A 9 29.87 0.59 -27.20
N THR A 10 30.55 1.68 -26.84
CA THR A 10 30.52 2.23 -25.49
C THR A 10 29.11 2.59 -25.06
N ALA A 11 28.33 3.24 -25.92
CA ALA A 11 26.95 3.61 -25.64
C ALA A 11 26.06 2.38 -25.42
N THR A 12 26.23 1.33 -26.22
CA THR A 12 25.46 0.10 -26.08
C THR A 12 25.77 -0.60 -24.76
N VAL A 13 27.05 -0.72 -24.40
CA VAL A 13 27.48 -1.33 -23.14
C VAL A 13 26.94 -0.55 -21.94
N LYS A 14 27.02 0.79 -22.00
CA LYS A 14 26.49 1.65 -20.92
C LYS A 14 24.98 1.55 -20.80
N ALA A 15 24.26 1.48 -21.92
CA ALA A 15 22.80 1.32 -21.91
C ALA A 15 22.38 0.00 -21.26
N GLU A 16 23.08 -1.10 -21.58
CA GLU A 16 22.82 -2.40 -20.99
C GLU A 16 23.12 -2.42 -19.48
N GLU A 17 24.22 -1.81 -19.05
CA GLU A 17 24.59 -1.68 -17.66
C GLU A 17 23.56 -0.85 -16.89
N ASN A 18 23.14 0.28 -17.44
CA ASN A 18 22.13 1.14 -16.84
C ASN A 18 20.77 0.44 -16.71
N ALA A 19 20.38 -0.33 -17.74
CA ALA A 19 19.14 -1.12 -17.71
C ALA A 19 19.18 -2.18 -16.59
N ARG A 20 20.32 -2.83 -16.40
CA ARG A 20 20.51 -3.84 -15.34
C ARG A 20 20.45 -3.20 -13.95
N ILE A 21 21.11 -2.06 -13.76
CA ILE A 21 21.09 -1.30 -12.51
C ILE A 21 19.67 -0.86 -12.17
N GLU A 22 18.92 -0.35 -13.16
CA GLU A 22 17.55 0.08 -12.97
C GLU A 22 16.61 -1.09 -12.63
N ALA A 23 16.76 -2.23 -13.31
CA ALA A 23 16.00 -3.44 -13.01
C ALA A 23 16.24 -3.91 -11.57
N GLU A 24 17.49 -3.89 -11.11
CA GLU A 24 17.86 -4.26 -9.75
C GLU A 24 17.29 -3.28 -8.71
N ARG A 25 17.31 -1.99 -9.01
CA ARG A 25 16.71 -0.96 -8.16
C ARG A 25 15.21 -1.17 -7.99
N ILE A 26 14.51 -1.46 -9.08
CA ILE A 26 13.06 -1.74 -9.07
C ILE A 26 12.77 -2.99 -8.26
N ARG A 27 13.54 -4.05 -8.44
CA ARG A 27 13.40 -5.30 -7.70
C ARG A 27 13.56 -5.10 -6.20
N ARG A 28 14.58 -4.37 -5.78
CA ARG A 28 14.83 -4.06 -4.36
C ARG A 28 13.72 -3.21 -3.75
N ALA A 29 13.24 -2.21 -4.47
CA ALA A 29 12.14 -1.36 -4.03
C ALA A 29 10.86 -2.19 -3.81
N LYS A 30 10.58 -3.13 -4.71
CA LYS A 30 9.43 -4.02 -4.60
C LYS A 30 9.55 -4.97 -3.40
N GLU A 31 10.73 -5.51 -3.14
CA GLU A 31 10.98 -6.36 -1.98
C GLU A 31 10.79 -5.60 -0.66
N ILE A 32 11.29 -4.39 -0.57
CA ILE A 32 11.13 -3.53 0.60
C ILE A 32 9.65 -3.23 0.85
N LYS A 33 8.92 -2.91 -0.21
CA LYS A 33 7.48 -2.62 -0.14
C LYS A 33 6.70 -3.84 0.36
N ARG A 34 7.01 -5.03 -0.13
CA ARG A 34 6.40 -6.29 0.33
C ARG A 34 6.71 -6.58 1.79
N LYS A 35 7.94 -6.34 2.22
CA LYS A 35 8.33 -6.52 3.63
C LYS A 35 7.56 -5.58 4.55
N ILE A 36 7.44 -4.31 4.19
CA ILE A 36 6.68 -3.32 4.94
C ILE A 36 5.21 -3.74 5.00
N THR A 37 4.65 -4.21 3.88
CA THR A 37 3.26 -4.67 3.81
C THR A 37 3.04 -5.91 4.68
N ALA A 38 3.98 -6.87 4.68
CA ALA A 38 3.90 -8.04 5.54
C ALA A 38 3.87 -7.66 7.03
N GLU A 39 4.71 -6.74 7.46
CA GLU A 39 4.73 -6.23 8.83
C GLU A 39 3.40 -5.56 9.20
N PHE A 40 2.85 -4.78 8.28
CA PHE A 40 1.54 -4.15 8.44
C PHE A 40 0.42 -5.20 8.57
N CYS A 41 0.43 -6.23 7.73
CA CYS A 41 -0.51 -7.34 7.78
C CYS A 41 -0.44 -8.10 9.12
N GLU A 42 0.76 -8.32 9.64
CA GLU A 42 0.94 -8.95 10.95
C GLU A 42 0.30 -8.12 12.08
N LYS A 43 0.45 -6.81 12.04
CA LYS A 43 -0.18 -5.91 13.01
C LYS A 43 -1.71 -5.98 12.91
N LEU A 44 -2.24 -5.97 11.69
CA LEU A 44 -3.68 -6.12 11.48
C LEU A 44 -4.18 -7.48 11.95
N GLY A 45 -3.43 -8.54 11.68
CA GLY A 45 -3.72 -9.89 12.15
C GLY A 45 -3.82 -9.97 13.68
N ALA A 46 -2.89 -9.33 14.37
CA ALA A 46 -2.92 -9.25 15.83
C ALA A 46 -4.16 -8.51 16.35
N GLN A 47 -4.58 -7.45 15.68
CA GLN A 47 -5.81 -6.72 15.99
C GLN A 47 -7.06 -7.57 15.76
N LEU A 48 -7.08 -8.37 14.71
CA LEU A 48 -8.19 -9.28 14.41
C LEU A 48 -8.30 -10.36 15.49
N GLU A 49 -7.19 -10.95 15.90
CA GLU A 49 -7.14 -11.94 16.98
C GLU A 49 -7.61 -11.35 18.32
N ASP A 50 -7.16 -10.15 18.64
CA ASP A 50 -7.58 -9.44 19.85
C ASP A 50 -9.09 -9.19 19.85
N LYS A 51 -9.67 -8.77 18.74
CA LYS A 51 -11.12 -8.59 18.60
C LYS A 51 -11.86 -9.89 18.84
N ALA A 52 -11.40 -10.99 18.24
CA ALA A 52 -12.01 -12.30 18.41
C ALA A 52 -11.98 -12.75 19.88
N GLN A 53 -10.87 -12.54 20.58
CA GLN A 53 -10.74 -12.89 22.00
C GLN A 53 -11.68 -12.07 22.90
N ARG A 54 -12.02 -10.85 22.47
CA ARG A 54 -12.98 -10.01 23.19
C ARG A 54 -14.43 -10.25 22.79
N GLY A 55 -14.69 -11.24 21.95
CA GLY A 55 -16.04 -11.54 21.46
C GLY A 55 -16.56 -10.55 20.42
N VAL A 56 -15.67 -9.80 19.81
CA VAL A 56 -16.00 -8.84 18.75
C VAL A 56 -15.72 -9.48 17.39
N LYS A 57 -16.56 -9.21 16.40
CA LYS A 57 -16.35 -9.71 15.04
C LYS A 57 -14.96 -9.31 14.53
N PRO A 58 -14.16 -10.26 14.01
CA PRO A 58 -12.83 -9.98 13.49
C PRO A 58 -12.89 -9.30 12.13
N GLU A 59 -13.17 -8.01 12.15
CA GLU A 59 -13.26 -7.16 10.98
C GLU A 59 -12.51 -5.86 11.23
N ILE A 60 -11.74 -5.42 10.24
CA ILE A 60 -10.97 -4.18 10.32
C ILE A 60 -11.22 -3.36 9.07
N GLU A 61 -11.31 -2.06 9.27
CA GLU A 61 -11.39 -1.08 8.19
C GLU A 61 -10.25 -0.08 8.36
N PHE A 62 -9.56 0.22 7.29
CA PHE A 62 -8.59 1.30 7.26
C PHE A 62 -8.67 2.06 5.94
N ARG A 63 -8.14 3.27 5.94
CA ARG A 63 -8.14 4.13 4.76
C ARG A 63 -6.73 4.29 4.23
N CYS A 64 -6.62 4.35 2.90
CA CYS A 64 -5.35 4.64 2.24
C CYS A 64 -5.59 5.61 1.07
N ASP A 65 -4.51 6.26 0.64
CA ASP A 65 -4.56 7.07 -0.58
C ASP A 65 -4.46 6.17 -1.82
N ARG A 66 -4.54 6.76 -3.00
CA ARG A 66 -4.47 6.01 -4.26
C ARG A 66 -3.13 5.32 -4.51
N TRP A 67 -2.08 5.68 -3.78
CA TRP A 67 -0.76 5.06 -3.87
C TRP A 67 -0.52 4.00 -2.79
N GLY A 68 -1.51 3.74 -1.95
CA GLY A 68 -1.44 2.74 -0.91
C GLY A 68 -0.84 3.22 0.41
N HIS A 69 -0.65 4.52 0.60
CA HIS A 69 -0.22 5.05 1.90
C HIS A 69 -1.38 5.02 2.88
N PRO A 70 -1.24 4.35 4.05
CA PRO A 70 -2.25 4.41 5.09
C PRO A 70 -2.52 5.86 5.51
N LEU A 71 -3.77 6.16 5.83
CA LEU A 71 -4.20 7.49 6.22
C LEU A 71 -4.68 7.48 7.67
N THR A 72 -4.32 8.53 8.40
CA THR A 72 -4.87 8.81 9.72
C THR A 72 -5.66 10.11 9.68
N ALA A 73 -6.72 10.18 10.48
CA ALA A 73 -7.48 11.42 10.63
C ALA A 73 -6.61 12.50 11.28
N ALA A 74 -6.54 13.66 10.65
CA ALA A 74 -5.87 14.81 11.24
C ALA A 74 -6.67 15.34 12.43
N THR A 75 -5.98 15.83 13.45
CA THR A 75 -6.60 16.36 14.67
C THR A 75 -7.35 17.67 14.47
N ARG A 76 -7.10 18.35 13.34
CA ARG A 76 -7.78 19.62 13.00
C ARG A 76 -8.97 19.36 12.10
N GLN A 77 -10.14 19.83 12.52
CA GLN A 77 -11.31 19.92 11.66
C GLN A 77 -11.32 21.30 11.00
N TYR A 78 -11.60 21.32 9.69
CA TYR A 78 -11.80 22.57 8.97
C TYR A 78 -13.17 23.18 9.28
N ALA A 79 -13.35 24.45 8.95
CA ALA A 79 -14.57 25.20 9.23
C ALA A 79 -15.85 24.57 8.65
N ASP A 80 -15.73 23.77 7.60
CA ASP A 80 -16.82 23.01 6.98
C ASP A 80 -17.08 21.64 7.65
N ARG A 81 -16.44 21.35 8.77
CA ARG A 81 -16.52 20.10 9.55
C ARG A 81 -16.03 18.85 8.81
N ARG A 82 -15.28 19.00 7.73
CA ARG A 82 -14.69 17.86 7.03
C ARG A 82 -13.49 17.33 7.80
N THR A 83 -13.43 16.01 7.94
CA THR A 83 -12.26 15.35 8.50
C THR A 83 -11.15 15.37 7.48
N SER A 84 -10.00 15.90 7.86
CA SER A 84 -8.79 15.83 7.04
C SER A 84 -8.02 14.56 7.35
N TYR A 85 -7.42 13.96 6.32
CA TYR A 85 -6.57 12.78 6.46
C TYR A 85 -5.18 13.09 5.97
N ILE A 86 -4.19 12.50 6.64
CA ILE A 86 -2.79 12.62 6.27
C ILE A 86 -2.18 11.24 6.10
N PRO A 87 -1.24 11.06 5.16
CA PRO A 87 -0.51 9.82 5.03
C PRO A 87 0.29 9.51 6.30
N ASP A 88 0.20 8.29 6.77
CA ASP A 88 0.89 7.79 7.94
C ASP A 88 1.59 6.48 7.60
N GLY A 89 2.86 6.57 7.29
CA GLY A 89 3.68 5.44 6.94
C GLY A 89 3.99 5.29 5.45
N SER A 90 4.63 4.19 5.13
CA SER A 90 5.07 3.88 3.78
C SER A 90 3.93 3.32 2.94
N SER A 91 4.07 3.44 1.62
CA SER A 91 3.14 2.85 0.66
C SER A 91 3.08 1.33 0.80
N LEU A 92 1.87 0.77 0.81
CA LEU A 92 1.63 -0.66 0.90
C LEU A 92 1.45 -1.28 -0.49
N ASP A 93 1.85 -2.54 -0.63
CA ASP A 93 1.50 -3.37 -1.79
C ASP A 93 0.13 -3.99 -1.52
N LEU A 94 -0.92 -3.39 -2.08
CA LEU A 94 -2.29 -3.82 -1.82
C LEU A 94 -2.60 -5.22 -2.40
N GLU A 95 -1.98 -5.59 -3.51
CA GLU A 95 -2.13 -6.94 -4.07
C GLU A 95 -1.56 -7.99 -3.13
N PHE A 96 -0.39 -7.73 -2.57
CA PHE A 96 0.24 -8.59 -1.58
C PHE A 96 -0.61 -8.70 -0.31
N LEU A 97 -1.21 -7.61 0.13
CA LEU A 97 -2.11 -7.58 1.29
C LEU A 97 -3.33 -8.47 1.05
N VAL A 98 -3.95 -8.39 -0.12
CA VAL A 98 -5.09 -9.24 -0.49
C VAL A 98 -4.71 -10.71 -0.46
N GLU A 99 -3.58 -11.07 -1.08
CA GLU A 99 -3.08 -12.45 -1.10
C GLU A 99 -2.75 -12.96 0.30
N TRP A 100 -2.17 -12.10 1.14
CA TRP A 100 -1.79 -12.46 2.50
C TRP A 100 -3.03 -12.83 3.34
N PHE A 101 -4.08 -12.03 3.28
CA PHE A 101 -5.30 -12.30 4.02
C PHE A 101 -6.13 -13.44 3.44
N ASP A 102 -6.07 -13.64 2.12
CA ASP A 102 -6.75 -14.75 1.46
C ASP A 102 -6.28 -16.12 2.02
N LYS A 103 -5.00 -16.25 2.35
CA LYS A 103 -4.45 -17.46 2.97
C LYS A 103 -5.12 -17.81 4.30
N TYR A 104 -5.64 -16.84 5.02
CA TYR A 104 -6.28 -17.01 6.31
C TYR A 104 -7.81 -16.92 6.23
N CYS A 105 -8.37 -17.08 5.05
CA CYS A 105 -9.81 -17.03 4.81
C CYS A 105 -10.46 -15.69 5.14
N PHE A 106 -9.74 -14.60 4.90
CA PHE A 106 -10.31 -13.25 4.96
C PHE A 106 -10.49 -12.69 3.58
N THR A 107 -11.57 -11.96 3.38
CA THR A 107 -11.85 -11.22 2.16
C THR A 107 -11.46 -9.76 2.38
N VAL A 108 -10.70 -9.22 1.43
CA VAL A 108 -10.33 -7.80 1.40
C VAL A 108 -11.17 -7.12 0.34
N SER A 109 -11.96 -6.15 0.74
CA SER A 109 -12.75 -5.33 -0.17
C SER A 109 -12.31 -3.88 -0.13
N SER A 110 -12.52 -3.16 -1.20
CA SER A 110 -12.18 -1.75 -1.29
C SER A 110 -13.36 -0.93 -1.78
N LYS A 111 -13.47 0.27 -1.24
CA LYS A 111 -14.48 1.25 -1.65
C LYS A 111 -13.78 2.58 -1.85
N GLU A 112 -14.10 3.24 -2.95
CA GLU A 112 -13.58 4.58 -3.21
C GLU A 112 -14.21 5.58 -2.26
N PHE A 113 -13.40 6.52 -1.77
CA PHE A 113 -13.87 7.66 -1.01
C PHE A 113 -13.04 8.88 -1.37
N HIS A 114 -13.51 10.05 -0.99
CA HIS A 114 -12.80 11.31 -1.18
C HIS A 114 -12.50 11.90 0.17
N PHE A 115 -11.27 12.41 0.33
CA PHE A 115 -10.83 13.04 1.57
C PHE A 115 -10.19 14.40 1.29
N TRP A 116 -10.22 15.26 2.28
CA TRP A 116 -9.63 16.59 2.19
C TRP A 116 -8.16 16.53 2.58
N ARG A 117 -7.32 17.11 1.74
CA ARG A 117 -5.89 17.23 1.99
C ARG A 117 -5.48 18.69 1.90
N TYR A 118 -4.77 19.17 2.93
CA TYR A 118 -4.29 20.54 2.98
C TYR A 118 -3.47 20.88 1.73
N TYR A 119 -3.71 22.04 1.10
CA TYR A 119 -3.17 22.50 -0.18
C TYR A 119 -3.66 21.79 -1.46
N TYR A 120 -4.22 20.59 -1.38
CA TYR A 120 -4.64 19.82 -2.55
C TYR A 120 -6.14 19.75 -2.74
N GLY A 121 -6.92 20.15 -1.73
CA GLY A 121 -8.36 20.03 -1.76
C GLY A 121 -8.85 18.59 -1.60
N GLU A 122 -9.93 18.26 -2.26
CA GLU A 122 -10.53 16.94 -2.22
C GLU A 122 -9.77 15.99 -3.16
N VAL A 123 -9.30 14.86 -2.62
CA VAL A 123 -8.52 13.86 -3.36
C VAL A 123 -9.12 12.46 -3.18
N PRO A 124 -9.01 11.58 -4.18
CA PRO A 124 -9.53 10.22 -4.07
C PRO A 124 -8.65 9.33 -3.20
N GLY A 125 -9.30 8.40 -2.51
CA GLY A 125 -8.65 7.37 -1.72
C GLY A 125 -9.48 6.11 -1.69
N LEU A 126 -9.04 5.13 -0.88
CA LEU A 126 -9.70 3.84 -0.74
C LEU A 126 -9.97 3.54 0.73
N ILE A 127 -11.15 3.02 1.01
CA ILE A 127 -11.48 2.38 2.29
C ILE A 127 -11.29 0.89 2.08
N ILE A 128 -10.37 0.30 2.83
CA ILE A 128 -10.06 -1.13 2.76
C ILE A 128 -10.73 -1.81 3.94
N THR A 129 -11.55 -2.82 3.66
CA THR A 129 -12.25 -3.61 4.68
C THR A 129 -11.75 -5.05 4.62
N ILE A 130 -11.30 -5.58 5.74
CA ILE A 130 -10.85 -6.95 5.90
C ILE A 130 -11.86 -7.65 6.80
N SER A 131 -12.53 -8.67 6.27
CA SER A 131 -13.59 -9.40 6.97
C SER A 131 -13.49 -10.90 6.70
N PRO A 132 -14.02 -11.77 7.60
CA PRO A 132 -14.05 -13.21 7.36
C PRO A 132 -14.74 -13.53 6.05
N SER A 133 -14.16 -14.43 5.26
CA SER A 133 -14.73 -14.83 3.99
C SER A 133 -15.95 -15.71 4.22
N PRO A 134 -17.12 -15.40 3.62
CA PRO A 134 -18.32 -16.23 3.77
C PRO A 134 -18.12 -17.68 3.34
N ALA A 135 -17.31 -17.90 2.30
CA ALA A 135 -17.03 -19.25 1.79
C ALA A 135 -16.31 -20.15 2.80
N CYS A 136 -15.53 -19.58 3.72
CA CYS A 136 -14.78 -20.33 4.73
C CYS A 136 -15.57 -20.55 6.03
N LEU A 137 -16.75 -19.95 6.16
CA LEU A 137 -17.62 -20.05 7.34
C LEU A 137 -18.72 -21.11 7.19
N GLN A 138 -18.76 -21.74 6.05
CA GLN A 138 -19.74 -22.80 5.76
C GLN A 138 -19.23 -24.18 6.13
#